data_d5ab1786305c33ab4e019310cf04c9c2
#
_entry.id   d5ab1786305c33ab4e019310cf04c9c2
#
_cell.length_a   1.000
_cell.length_b   1.000
_cell.length_c   1.000
_cell.angle_alpha   90.00
_cell.angle_beta   90.00
_cell.angle_gamma   90.00
#
_symmetry.space_group_name_H-M   'P 1'
#
loop_
_entity.id
_entity.type
_entity.pdbx_description
1 polymer ?
#
loop_
_entity_poly.entity_id
_entity_poly.type
_entity_poly.pdbx_seq_one_letter_code
_entity_poly.pdbx_strand_id
1 'polypeptide(L)'
;KAVLEFFAPAIPKIDYPAWDCLPYDRVSPSPAVSAARMAALSLLAGARGAGPLIVITTINAAIQRTPPKSVIAASAFSAAPGETVSIEALTAYLAANGYTRASTVREAGEFAVRGGLIDLYPPGADEPIRLDFFGDTLESVRAFDAATQRTTKQLDGVKLAAATEVLLTEESIARFRAGFRSAFGASNDDPVYEAVSAGRKQAGMEHWLPLFYGETATLFDFIGDGLIFLEHLVDEAANDRSAAISDHYAARADDLSAPRSRNSEVSAPSYRPLAP
;
A
#
# COMPACT_ATOMS: atom_id res chain seq x y z
N LYS A 1 21.83 -8.40 0.22
CA LYS A 1 21.73 -7.46 1.36
C LYS A 1 22.94 -7.61 2.29
N ALA A 2 23.21 -8.79 2.84
CA ALA A 2 24.35 -9.02 3.76
C ALA A 2 25.70 -8.52 3.21
N VAL A 3 25.99 -8.74 1.91
CA VAL A 3 27.19 -8.22 1.25
C VAL A 3 27.25 -6.69 1.28
N LEU A 4 26.13 -6.02 1.00
CA LEU A 4 26.05 -4.55 1.05
C LEU A 4 26.14 -4.02 2.49
N GLU A 5 25.66 -4.76 3.46
CA GLU A 5 25.83 -4.42 4.89
C GLU A 5 27.30 -4.48 5.30
N PHE A 6 28.03 -5.46 4.77
CA PHE A 6 29.47 -5.59 5.04
C PHE A 6 30.30 -4.51 4.37
N PHE A 7 30.08 -4.24 3.06
CA PHE A 7 30.92 -3.29 2.31
C PHE A 7 30.51 -1.83 2.45
N ALA A 8 29.25 -1.54 2.74
CA ALA A 8 28.71 -0.19 2.85
C ALA A 8 27.80 -0.04 4.08
N PRO A 9 28.30 -0.29 5.32
CA PRO A 9 27.47 -0.28 6.53
C PRO A 9 26.84 1.10 6.81
N ALA A 10 27.51 2.17 6.45
CA ALA A 10 27.06 3.53 6.70
C ALA A 10 25.98 4.05 5.74
N ILE A 11 25.74 3.35 4.61
CA ILE A 11 24.72 3.76 3.65
C ILE A 11 23.40 3.07 4.00
N PRO A 12 22.32 3.82 4.23
CA PRO A 12 21.00 3.26 4.46
C PRO A 12 20.54 2.38 3.29
N LYS A 13 19.85 1.29 3.60
CA LYS A 13 19.34 0.32 2.63
C LYS A 13 17.84 0.18 2.78
N ILE A 14 17.12 0.27 1.68
CA ILE A 14 15.68 0.07 1.61
C ILE A 14 15.39 -1.17 0.78
N ASP A 15 14.62 -2.09 1.32
CA ASP A 15 14.06 -3.20 0.57
C ASP A 15 12.73 -2.76 -0.06
N TYR A 16 12.59 -2.92 -1.39
CA TYR A 16 11.34 -2.68 -2.10
C TYR A 16 10.85 -3.99 -2.71
N PRO A 17 9.96 -4.73 -2.04
CA PRO A 17 9.51 -6.04 -2.47
C PRO A 17 8.49 -5.98 -3.62
N ALA A 18 8.37 -7.06 -4.40
CA ALA A 18 7.23 -7.29 -5.28
C ALA A 18 5.99 -7.68 -4.48
N TRP A 19 4.80 -7.53 -5.06
CA TRP A 19 3.61 -8.14 -4.51
C TRP A 19 3.77 -9.67 -4.45
N ASP A 20 3.28 -10.25 -3.38
CA ASP A 20 3.30 -11.69 -3.09
C ASP A 20 2.03 -12.42 -3.57
N CYS A 21 1.28 -11.81 -4.49
CA CYS A 21 0.14 -12.38 -5.17
C CYS A 21 0.39 -12.48 -6.69
N LEU A 22 -0.35 -13.35 -7.35
CA LEU A 22 -0.29 -13.51 -8.80
C LEU A 22 -0.96 -12.32 -9.51
N PRO A 23 -0.52 -12.00 -10.75
CA PRO A 23 -1.23 -11.03 -11.58
C PRO A 23 -2.70 -11.44 -11.76
N TYR A 24 -3.59 -10.46 -11.69
CA TYR A 24 -5.04 -10.67 -11.85
C TYR A 24 -5.67 -11.69 -10.89
N ASP A 25 -5.04 -11.93 -9.75
CA ASP A 25 -5.66 -12.71 -8.68
C ASP A 25 -6.74 -11.88 -7.96
N ARG A 26 -7.60 -12.54 -7.20
CA ARG A 26 -8.63 -11.90 -6.37
C ARG A 26 -8.13 -11.61 -4.95
N VAL A 27 -6.84 -11.71 -4.76
CA VAL A 27 -6.15 -11.55 -3.48
C VAL A 27 -5.33 -10.27 -3.51
N SER A 28 -5.42 -9.49 -2.46
CA SER A 28 -4.51 -8.37 -2.23
C SER A 28 -3.12 -8.87 -1.85
N PRO A 29 -2.07 -8.08 -2.08
CA PRO A 29 -0.77 -8.32 -1.45
C PRO A 29 -0.93 -8.42 0.07
N SER A 30 -0.09 -9.22 0.71
CA SER A 30 -0.11 -9.32 2.17
C SER A 30 0.10 -7.95 2.84
N PRO A 31 -0.48 -7.73 4.03
CA PRO A 31 -0.29 -6.47 4.77
C PRO A 31 1.20 -6.13 4.98
N ALA A 32 2.03 -7.14 5.24
CA ALA A 32 3.46 -6.96 5.43
C ALA A 32 4.17 -6.45 4.16
N VAL A 33 3.86 -7.01 2.99
CA VAL A 33 4.40 -6.56 1.70
C VAL A 33 3.89 -5.15 1.37
N SER A 34 2.60 -4.90 1.52
CA SER A 34 2.00 -3.57 1.30
C SER A 34 2.66 -2.52 2.18
N ALA A 35 2.82 -2.79 3.47
CA ALA A 35 3.49 -1.89 4.42
C ALA A 35 4.96 -1.64 4.04
N ALA A 36 5.72 -2.68 3.68
CA ALA A 36 7.12 -2.54 3.27
C ALA A 36 7.26 -1.68 2.01
N ARG A 37 6.39 -1.87 1.01
CA ARG A 37 6.36 -1.06 -0.22
C ARG A 37 6.02 0.39 0.09
N MET A 38 4.99 0.64 0.89
CA MET A 38 4.57 1.99 1.26
C MET A 38 5.64 2.72 2.08
N ALA A 39 6.31 2.03 3.00
CA ALA A 39 7.45 2.57 3.74
C ALA A 39 8.57 3.03 2.79
N ALA A 40 8.95 2.16 1.84
CA ALA A 40 9.98 2.46 0.85
C ALA A 40 9.59 3.65 -0.04
N LEU A 41 8.38 3.64 -0.63
CA LEU A 41 7.88 4.72 -1.49
C LEU A 41 7.79 6.06 -0.74
N SER A 42 7.29 6.05 0.50
CA SER A 42 7.18 7.25 1.33
C SER A 42 8.56 7.84 1.67
N LEU A 43 9.52 6.98 2.01
CA LEU A 43 10.90 7.40 2.27
C LEU A 43 11.53 8.01 1.01
N LEU A 44 11.38 7.35 -0.14
CA LEU A 44 11.89 7.84 -1.43
C LEU A 44 11.20 9.14 -1.88
N ALA A 45 9.90 9.30 -1.59
CA ALA A 45 9.18 10.54 -1.89
C ALA A 45 9.73 11.73 -1.10
N GLY A 46 10.16 11.50 0.15
CA GLY A 46 10.71 12.52 1.05
C GLY A 46 12.23 12.70 0.98
N ALA A 47 12.98 11.85 0.27
CA ALA A 47 14.43 11.74 0.36
C ALA A 47 15.24 12.83 -0.39
N ARG A 48 14.63 13.91 -0.87
CA ARG A 48 15.39 14.98 -1.56
C ARG A 48 16.48 15.55 -0.65
N GLY A 49 17.75 15.29 -1.01
CA GLY A 49 18.92 15.83 -0.33
C GLY A 49 19.38 15.04 0.91
N ALA A 50 18.85 13.87 1.17
CA ALA A 50 19.16 13.07 2.37
C ALA A 50 20.48 12.27 2.31
N GLY A 51 21.32 12.47 1.28
CA GLY A 51 22.57 11.72 1.11
C GLY A 51 22.39 10.40 0.33
N PRO A 52 23.45 9.56 0.26
CA PRO A 52 23.41 8.31 -0.49
C PRO A 52 22.48 7.29 0.16
N LEU A 53 21.74 6.55 -0.69
CA LEU A 53 20.78 5.54 -0.29
C LEU A 53 20.84 4.37 -1.28
N ILE A 54 20.75 3.14 -0.80
CA ILE A 54 20.68 1.94 -1.64
C ILE A 54 19.26 1.38 -1.58
N VAL A 55 18.62 1.24 -2.74
CA VAL A 55 17.35 0.53 -2.91
C VAL A 55 17.63 -0.86 -3.44
N ILE A 56 17.16 -1.88 -2.72
CA ILE A 56 17.29 -3.28 -3.13
C ILE A 56 15.92 -3.75 -3.57
N THR A 57 15.81 -4.23 -4.80
CA THR A 57 14.54 -4.65 -5.38
C THR A 57 14.72 -5.82 -6.33
N THR A 58 13.62 -6.39 -6.79
CA THR A 58 13.56 -7.36 -7.87
C THR A 58 12.97 -6.70 -9.12
N ILE A 59 13.22 -7.28 -10.28
CA ILE A 59 12.63 -6.78 -11.53
C ILE A 59 11.09 -6.81 -11.46
N ASN A 60 10.51 -7.84 -10.84
CA ASN A 60 9.06 -7.95 -10.65
C ASN A 60 8.45 -6.77 -9.88
N ALA A 61 9.21 -6.21 -8.92
CA ALA A 61 8.80 -5.03 -8.18
C ALA A 61 9.05 -3.74 -8.98
N ALA A 62 10.20 -3.66 -9.66
CA ALA A 62 10.62 -2.45 -10.37
C ALA A 62 9.71 -2.10 -11.56
N ILE A 63 9.22 -3.10 -12.31
CA ILE A 63 8.29 -2.90 -13.44
C ILE A 63 6.83 -2.73 -13.00
N GLN A 64 6.53 -2.95 -11.72
CA GLN A 64 5.18 -2.82 -11.19
C GLN A 64 4.78 -1.35 -11.05
N ARG A 65 3.55 -1.03 -11.46
CA ARG A 65 3.00 0.32 -11.29
C ARG A 65 2.77 0.65 -9.83
N THR A 66 2.95 1.92 -9.49
CA THR A 66 2.76 2.50 -8.17
C THR A 66 1.85 3.72 -8.24
N PRO A 67 1.30 4.19 -7.11
CA PRO A 67 0.70 5.51 -7.05
C PRO A 67 1.70 6.61 -7.44
N PRO A 68 1.23 7.77 -7.91
CA PRO A 68 2.10 8.91 -8.19
C PRO A 68 2.87 9.36 -6.94
N LYS A 69 4.10 9.81 -7.12
CA LYS A 69 4.94 10.33 -6.02
C LYS A 69 4.26 11.45 -5.23
N SER A 70 3.49 12.31 -5.92
CA SER A 70 2.71 13.39 -5.30
C SER A 70 1.64 12.87 -4.36
N VAL A 71 0.95 11.79 -4.71
CA VAL A 71 -0.07 11.14 -3.87
C VAL A 71 0.57 10.54 -2.62
N ILE A 72 1.70 9.85 -2.78
CA ILE A 72 2.45 9.31 -1.65
C ILE A 72 2.93 10.42 -0.71
N ALA A 73 3.48 11.50 -1.25
CA ALA A 73 3.93 12.63 -0.44
C ALA A 73 2.77 13.32 0.29
N ALA A 74 1.61 13.48 -0.37
CA ALA A 74 0.42 14.09 0.22
C ALA A 74 -0.25 13.21 1.29
N SER A 75 -0.02 11.90 1.28
CA SER A 75 -0.55 10.97 2.28
C SER A 75 0.24 10.99 3.60
N ALA A 76 1.35 11.70 3.69
CA ALA A 76 2.13 11.79 4.90
C ALA A 76 1.41 12.61 5.98
N PHE A 77 1.44 12.12 7.22
CA PHE A 77 0.93 12.81 8.39
C PHE A 77 2.03 12.87 9.45
N SER A 78 2.09 13.98 10.18
CA SER A 78 2.99 14.09 11.34
C SER A 78 2.33 14.88 12.45
N ALA A 79 2.62 14.51 13.70
CA ALA A 79 2.21 15.24 14.88
C ALA A 79 3.23 15.06 16.01
N ALA A 80 3.30 16.06 16.91
CA ALA A 80 4.14 16.04 18.09
C ALA A 80 3.31 16.28 19.36
N PRO A 81 3.81 15.86 20.54
CA PRO A 81 3.19 16.18 21.81
C PRO A 81 2.96 17.69 21.98
N GLY A 82 1.78 18.05 22.44
CA GLY A 82 1.31 19.44 22.58
C GLY A 82 0.52 19.97 21.37
N GLU A 83 0.50 19.26 20.26
CA GLU A 83 -0.31 19.65 19.09
C GLU A 83 -1.78 19.23 19.26
N THR A 84 -2.66 20.02 18.64
CA THR A 84 -4.10 19.71 18.58
C THR A 84 -4.38 18.83 17.36
N VAL A 85 -4.83 17.60 17.61
CA VAL A 85 -5.14 16.61 16.59
C VAL A 85 -6.49 15.98 16.94
N SER A 86 -7.49 16.18 16.09
CA SER A 86 -8.80 15.51 16.29
C SER A 86 -8.64 14.00 16.14
N ILE A 87 -9.07 13.26 17.17
CA ILE A 87 -9.10 11.78 17.18
C ILE A 87 -9.95 11.27 16.00
N GLU A 88 -11.07 11.94 15.71
CA GLU A 88 -11.96 11.57 14.60
C GLU A 88 -11.26 11.77 13.25
N ALA A 89 -10.62 12.92 13.05
CA ALA A 89 -9.87 13.21 11.81
C ALA A 89 -8.69 12.25 11.62
N LEU A 90 -7.96 11.93 12.69
CA LEU A 90 -6.88 10.94 12.63
C LEU A 90 -7.41 9.53 12.33
N THR A 91 -8.53 9.15 12.92
CA THR A 91 -9.18 7.85 12.65
C THR A 91 -9.65 7.76 11.20
N ALA A 92 -10.25 8.83 10.67
CA ALA A 92 -10.65 8.91 9.26
C ALA A 92 -9.42 8.84 8.32
N TYR A 93 -8.35 9.57 8.66
CA TYR A 93 -7.08 9.50 7.93
C TYR A 93 -6.54 8.07 7.90
N LEU A 94 -6.47 7.38 9.04
CA LEU A 94 -5.97 6.01 9.13
C LEU A 94 -6.78 5.06 8.24
N ALA A 95 -8.11 5.15 8.30
CA ALA A 95 -9.01 4.34 7.47
C ALA A 95 -8.80 4.61 5.96
N ALA A 96 -8.76 5.88 5.54
CA ALA A 96 -8.57 6.28 4.14
C ALA A 96 -7.19 5.87 3.60
N ASN A 97 -6.17 5.88 4.47
CA ASN A 97 -4.80 5.50 4.14
C ASN A 97 -4.49 4.01 4.35
N GLY A 98 -5.52 3.18 4.45
CA GLY A 98 -5.38 1.74 4.37
C GLY A 98 -5.08 1.04 5.68
N TYR A 99 -5.06 1.73 6.81
CA TYR A 99 -4.94 1.05 8.10
C TYR A 99 -6.19 0.24 8.41
N THR A 100 -6.01 -0.91 9.00
CA THR A 100 -7.10 -1.82 9.39
C THR A 100 -7.36 -1.69 10.88
N ARG A 101 -8.64 -1.51 11.24
CA ARG A 101 -9.02 -1.43 12.65
C ARG A 101 -8.96 -2.82 13.29
N ALA A 102 -8.20 -2.94 14.37
CA ALA A 102 -8.03 -4.15 15.16
C ALA A 102 -8.45 -3.93 16.61
N SER A 103 -8.73 -4.99 17.35
CA SER A 103 -8.94 -4.91 18.80
C SER A 103 -7.62 -4.72 19.56
N THR A 104 -6.53 -5.24 19.00
CA THR A 104 -5.17 -5.15 19.53
C THR A 104 -4.20 -5.06 18.36
N VAL A 105 -3.34 -4.06 18.38
CA VAL A 105 -2.36 -3.80 17.32
C VAL A 105 -1.17 -4.76 17.45
N ARG A 106 -0.90 -5.54 16.40
CA ARG A 106 0.19 -6.52 16.34
C ARG A 106 1.01 -6.44 15.06
N GLU A 107 0.38 -6.03 13.94
CA GLU A 107 1.00 -6.03 12.62
C GLU A 107 1.01 -4.61 12.02
N ALA A 108 1.99 -4.35 11.15
CA ALA A 108 2.09 -3.07 10.45
C ALA A 108 0.82 -2.80 9.63
N GLY A 109 0.31 -1.57 9.70
CA GLY A 109 -0.94 -1.18 9.07
C GLY A 109 -2.19 -1.43 9.91
N GLU A 110 -2.06 -1.86 11.18
CA GLU A 110 -3.18 -1.95 12.11
C GLU A 110 -3.29 -0.72 13.00
N PHE A 111 -4.52 -0.41 13.45
CA PHE A 111 -4.79 0.56 14.49
C PHE A 111 -5.94 0.16 15.40
N ALA A 112 -5.93 0.66 16.64
CA ALA A 112 -6.99 0.48 17.65
C ALA A 112 -7.26 1.81 18.34
N VAL A 113 -8.55 2.09 18.63
CA VAL A 113 -8.98 3.28 19.37
C VAL A 113 -9.64 2.84 20.67
N ARG A 114 -9.17 3.36 21.81
CA ARG A 114 -9.67 3.03 23.15
C ARG A 114 -9.76 4.30 24.00
N GLY A 115 -10.92 4.95 23.96
CA GLY A 115 -11.08 6.26 24.63
C GLY A 115 -10.13 7.29 24.05
N GLY A 116 -9.32 7.92 24.88
CA GLY A 116 -8.30 8.88 24.48
C GLY A 116 -6.99 8.26 24.00
N LEU A 117 -6.93 6.95 23.73
CA LEU A 117 -5.73 6.26 23.24
C LEU A 117 -5.94 5.76 21.82
N ILE A 118 -4.95 6.01 20.97
CA ILE A 118 -4.84 5.39 19.65
C ILE A 118 -3.54 4.60 19.60
N ASP A 119 -3.65 3.29 19.48
CA ASP A 119 -2.55 2.40 19.17
C ASP A 119 -2.50 2.20 17.66
N LEU A 120 -1.32 2.25 17.05
CA LEU A 120 -1.15 2.00 15.63
C LEU A 120 0.25 1.47 15.30
N TYR A 121 0.38 0.72 14.21
CA TYR A 121 1.66 0.22 13.75
C TYR A 121 1.98 0.81 12.37
N PRO A 122 2.79 1.89 12.31
CA PRO A 122 3.10 2.52 11.04
C PRO A 122 3.89 1.60 10.12
N PRO A 123 3.64 1.62 8.79
CA PRO A 123 4.52 0.99 7.81
C PRO A 123 5.98 1.43 7.98
N GLY A 124 6.89 0.46 8.02
CA GLY A 124 8.32 0.70 8.15
C GLY A 124 8.83 1.07 9.55
N ALA A 125 7.95 1.14 10.54
CA ALA A 125 8.38 1.27 11.93
C ALA A 125 8.83 -0.09 12.50
N ASP A 126 9.80 -0.07 13.41
CA ASP A 126 10.26 -1.29 14.10
C ASP A 126 9.28 -1.75 15.18
N GLU A 127 8.56 -0.80 15.78
CA GLU A 127 7.61 -1.03 16.87
C GLU A 127 6.32 -0.25 16.63
N PRO A 128 5.17 -0.75 17.10
CA PRO A 128 3.93 0.02 17.13
C PRO A 128 4.03 1.19 18.11
N ILE A 129 3.17 2.18 17.91
CA ILE A 129 3.14 3.41 18.71
C ILE A 129 1.78 3.62 19.34
N ARG A 130 1.79 4.21 20.51
CA ARG A 130 0.61 4.64 21.28
C ARG A 130 0.59 6.15 21.36
N LEU A 131 -0.50 6.74 20.89
CA LEU A 131 -0.83 8.15 20.99
C LEU A 131 -1.80 8.33 22.16
N ASP A 132 -1.46 9.21 23.09
CA ASP A 132 -2.25 9.50 24.27
C ASP A 132 -2.83 10.91 24.18
N PHE A 133 -4.15 11.02 24.26
CA PHE A 133 -4.86 12.28 24.06
C PHE A 133 -5.62 12.72 25.32
N PHE A 134 -5.57 14.01 25.58
CA PHE A 134 -6.50 14.68 26.50
C PHE A 134 -7.40 15.63 25.68
N GLY A 135 -8.65 15.25 25.49
CA GLY A 135 -9.48 15.88 24.45
C GLY A 135 -8.84 15.73 23.07
N ASP A 136 -8.62 16.83 22.37
CA ASP A 136 -7.94 16.86 21.07
C ASP A 136 -6.45 17.18 21.19
N THR A 137 -5.89 17.28 22.39
CA THR A 137 -4.45 17.52 22.57
C THR A 137 -3.69 16.20 22.65
N LEU A 138 -2.71 16.02 21.77
CA LEU A 138 -1.78 14.89 21.81
C LEU A 138 -0.80 15.10 22.99
N GLU A 139 -0.98 14.37 24.09
CA GLU A 139 -0.12 14.53 25.27
C GLU A 139 1.19 13.78 25.17
N SER A 140 1.16 12.55 24.61
CA SER A 140 2.38 11.74 24.49
C SER A 140 2.33 10.79 23.30
N VAL A 141 3.53 10.48 22.81
CA VAL A 141 3.77 9.46 21.77
C VAL A 141 4.76 8.45 22.35
N ARG A 142 4.39 7.18 22.37
CA ARG A 142 5.21 6.12 22.95
C ARG A 142 5.27 4.91 22.04
N ALA A 143 6.45 4.31 21.87
CA ALA A 143 6.56 2.98 21.28
C ALA A 143 6.18 1.92 22.30
N PHE A 144 5.69 0.78 21.83
CA PHE A 144 5.37 -0.37 22.67
C PHE A 144 5.67 -1.68 21.95
N ASP A 145 5.93 -2.71 22.73
CA ASP A 145 6.14 -4.07 22.23
C ASP A 145 4.81 -4.71 21.80
N ALA A 146 4.73 -5.16 20.55
CA ALA A 146 3.50 -5.70 19.95
C ALA A 146 2.97 -6.97 20.66
N ALA A 147 3.85 -7.81 21.22
CA ALA A 147 3.48 -9.04 21.88
C ALA A 147 2.98 -8.81 23.31
N THR A 148 3.70 -7.99 24.08
CA THR A 148 3.39 -7.74 25.49
C THR A 148 2.50 -6.53 25.71
N GLN A 149 2.34 -5.67 24.70
CA GLN A 149 1.58 -4.40 24.76
C GLN A 149 2.16 -3.37 25.77
N ARG A 150 3.40 -3.56 26.21
CA ARG A 150 4.08 -2.69 27.17
C ARG A 150 4.87 -1.61 26.46
N THR A 151 4.81 -0.39 26.97
CA THR A 151 5.62 0.74 26.51
C THR A 151 7.10 0.42 26.60
N THR A 152 7.85 0.70 25.54
CA THR A 152 9.30 0.49 25.43
C THR A 152 10.06 1.82 25.56
N LYS A 153 9.59 2.88 24.89
CA LYS A 153 10.26 4.19 24.91
C LYS A 153 9.31 5.34 24.62
N GLN A 154 9.65 6.55 25.06
CA GLN A 154 9.01 7.81 24.68
C GLN A 154 9.55 8.25 23.30
N LEU A 155 8.68 8.88 22.50
CA LEU A 155 9.01 9.44 21.20
C LEU A 155 8.68 10.94 21.16
N ASP A 156 9.43 11.70 20.37
CA ASP A 156 9.23 13.14 20.21
C ASP A 156 8.07 13.49 19.28
N GLY A 157 7.52 12.52 18.58
CA GLY A 157 6.39 12.67 17.65
C GLY A 157 6.13 11.43 16.85
N VAL A 158 5.13 11.54 15.98
CA VAL A 158 4.71 10.49 15.05
C VAL A 158 4.81 10.96 13.61
N LYS A 159 5.28 10.07 12.72
CA LYS A 159 5.22 10.24 11.27
C LYS A 159 4.54 9.01 10.69
N LEU A 160 3.48 9.24 9.91
CA LEU A 160 2.69 8.19 9.31
C LEU A 160 2.80 8.27 7.79
N ALA A 161 2.83 7.10 7.18
CA ALA A 161 2.65 6.88 5.76
C ALA A 161 1.38 6.06 5.54
N ALA A 162 0.85 6.04 4.32
CA ALA A 162 -0.23 5.14 3.97
C ALA A 162 0.22 3.67 4.11
N ALA A 163 -0.71 2.78 4.47
CA ALA A 163 -0.45 1.35 4.61
C ALA A 163 -0.81 0.54 3.34
N THR A 164 -1.36 1.20 2.32
CA THR A 164 -1.78 0.60 1.06
C THR A 164 -1.47 1.51 -0.12
N GLU A 165 -1.28 0.94 -1.29
CA GLU A 165 -1.10 1.68 -2.53
C GLU A 165 -2.41 2.25 -3.10
N VAL A 166 -3.57 1.74 -2.67
CA VAL A 166 -4.88 2.25 -3.06
C VAL A 166 -5.49 3.04 -1.91
N LEU A 167 -5.50 4.37 -2.04
CA LEU A 167 -6.12 5.27 -1.07
C LEU A 167 -7.59 5.48 -1.42
N LEU A 168 -8.50 5.21 -0.49
CA LEU A 168 -9.94 5.37 -0.67
C LEU A 168 -10.40 6.78 -0.24
N THR A 169 -9.95 7.80 -0.98
CA THR A 169 -10.41 9.18 -0.86
C THR A 169 -11.64 9.40 -1.75
N GLU A 170 -12.40 10.45 -1.50
CA GLU A 170 -13.54 10.81 -2.36
C GLU A 170 -13.12 10.97 -3.83
N GLU A 171 -11.96 11.60 -4.07
CA GLU A 171 -11.42 11.82 -5.40
C GLU A 171 -11.04 10.49 -6.08
N SER A 172 -10.29 9.61 -5.41
CA SER A 172 -9.87 8.32 -5.95
C SER A 172 -11.05 7.39 -6.23
N ILE A 173 -12.06 7.38 -5.35
CA ILE A 173 -13.31 6.63 -5.54
C ILE A 173 -14.09 7.17 -6.75
N ALA A 174 -14.20 8.49 -6.88
CA ALA A 174 -14.86 9.09 -8.03
C ALA A 174 -14.15 8.74 -9.36
N ARG A 175 -12.81 8.81 -9.39
CA ARG A 175 -12.00 8.38 -10.54
C ARG A 175 -12.20 6.90 -10.87
N PHE A 176 -12.10 6.04 -9.86
CA PHE A 176 -12.34 4.61 -10.02
C PHE A 176 -13.70 4.33 -10.63
N ARG A 177 -14.79 4.92 -10.10
CA ARG A 177 -16.15 4.74 -10.61
C ARG A 177 -16.28 5.16 -12.08
N ALA A 178 -15.69 6.29 -12.45
CA ALA A 178 -15.71 6.79 -13.83
C ALA A 178 -14.89 5.88 -14.76
N GLY A 179 -13.65 5.54 -14.38
CA GLY A 179 -12.75 4.69 -15.13
C GLY A 179 -13.28 3.27 -15.29
N PHE A 180 -13.84 2.69 -14.22
CA PHE A 180 -14.41 1.36 -14.25
C PHE A 180 -15.61 1.27 -15.22
N ARG A 181 -16.52 2.27 -15.17
CA ARG A 181 -17.64 2.33 -16.11
C ARG A 181 -17.22 2.57 -17.56
N SER A 182 -16.18 3.35 -17.76
CA SER A 182 -15.60 3.58 -19.10
C SER A 182 -14.98 2.32 -19.66
N ALA A 183 -14.26 1.55 -18.85
CA ALA A 183 -13.56 0.32 -19.29
C ALA A 183 -14.50 -0.88 -19.46
N PHE A 184 -15.52 -1.01 -18.61
CA PHE A 184 -16.32 -2.23 -18.49
C PHE A 184 -17.83 -2.03 -18.69
N GLY A 185 -18.28 -0.79 -18.88
CA GLY A 185 -19.71 -0.46 -18.97
C GLY A 185 -20.41 -0.41 -17.61
N ALA A 186 -21.72 -0.41 -17.58
CA ALA A 186 -22.52 -0.48 -16.37
C ALA A 186 -22.30 -1.84 -15.67
N SER A 187 -21.92 -1.81 -14.39
CA SER A 187 -21.59 -3.02 -13.62
C SER A 187 -22.11 -2.91 -12.19
N ASN A 188 -23.42 -3.04 -12.07
CA ASN A 188 -24.08 -3.01 -10.76
C ASN A 188 -23.88 -4.30 -9.96
N ASP A 189 -23.28 -5.34 -10.57
CA ASP A 189 -23.12 -6.66 -9.96
C ASP A 189 -21.63 -7.01 -9.71
N ASP A 190 -20.71 -6.05 -9.84
CA ASP A 190 -19.29 -6.28 -9.58
C ASP A 190 -18.94 -5.94 -8.13
N PRO A 191 -18.49 -6.93 -7.32
CA PRO A 191 -18.24 -6.73 -5.89
C PRO A 191 -17.16 -5.67 -5.60
N VAL A 192 -16.15 -5.54 -6.49
CA VAL A 192 -15.10 -4.53 -6.34
C VAL A 192 -15.68 -3.14 -6.61
N TYR A 193 -16.48 -3.00 -7.68
CA TYR A 193 -17.14 -1.73 -8.00
C TYR A 193 -18.07 -1.27 -6.86
N GLU A 194 -18.88 -2.20 -6.32
CA GLU A 194 -19.80 -1.89 -5.22
C GLU A 194 -19.05 -1.51 -3.93
N ALA A 195 -18.07 -2.33 -3.54
CA ALA A 195 -17.32 -2.09 -2.31
C ALA A 195 -16.54 -0.78 -2.37
N VAL A 196 -15.77 -0.55 -3.43
CA VAL A 196 -14.99 0.67 -3.60
C VAL A 196 -15.89 1.90 -3.73
N SER A 197 -17.02 1.80 -4.45
CA SER A 197 -18.01 2.88 -4.56
C SER A 197 -18.62 3.29 -3.22
N ALA A 198 -18.69 2.37 -2.28
CA ALA A 198 -19.13 2.58 -0.91
C ALA A 198 -17.99 2.96 0.06
N GLY A 199 -16.78 3.23 -0.45
CA GLY A 199 -15.60 3.56 0.36
C GLY A 199 -15.06 2.38 1.17
N ARG A 200 -15.38 1.15 0.79
CA ARG A 200 -14.94 -0.07 1.47
C ARG A 200 -13.81 -0.77 0.73
N LYS A 201 -12.83 -1.26 1.47
CA LYS A 201 -11.79 -2.12 0.91
C LYS A 201 -12.40 -3.42 0.38
N GLN A 202 -11.86 -3.89 -0.75
CA GLN A 202 -12.17 -5.18 -1.34
C GLN A 202 -10.87 -5.89 -1.69
N ALA A 203 -10.78 -7.18 -1.37
CA ALA A 203 -9.60 -7.96 -1.71
C ALA A 203 -9.32 -7.92 -3.22
N GLY A 204 -8.07 -7.71 -3.58
CA GLY A 204 -7.61 -7.62 -4.97
C GLY A 204 -7.88 -6.27 -5.65
N MET A 205 -8.44 -5.26 -4.96
CA MET A 205 -8.70 -3.95 -5.57
C MET A 205 -7.44 -3.27 -6.13
N GLU A 206 -6.27 -3.64 -5.63
CA GLU A 206 -4.97 -3.13 -6.06
C GLU A 206 -4.68 -3.42 -7.55
N HIS A 207 -5.26 -4.47 -8.10
CA HIS A 207 -5.12 -4.80 -9.53
C HIS A 207 -5.78 -3.78 -10.47
N TRP A 208 -6.64 -2.89 -9.93
CA TRP A 208 -7.22 -1.75 -10.66
C TRP A 208 -6.53 -0.42 -10.34
N LEU A 209 -5.32 -0.45 -9.80
CA LEU A 209 -4.57 0.76 -9.43
C LEU A 209 -4.67 1.91 -10.47
N PRO A 210 -4.55 1.65 -11.79
CA PRO A 210 -4.68 2.71 -12.80
C PRO A 210 -6.03 3.43 -12.82
N LEU A 211 -7.10 2.84 -12.28
CA LEU A 211 -8.42 3.48 -12.24
C LEU A 211 -8.57 4.45 -11.06
N PHE A 212 -7.72 4.34 -10.03
CA PHE A 212 -7.76 5.22 -8.86
C PHE A 212 -6.99 6.52 -9.07
N TYR A 213 -6.01 6.51 -9.98
CA TYR A 213 -5.12 7.65 -10.22
C TYR A 213 -5.17 8.05 -11.69
N GLY A 214 -5.06 9.35 -11.98
CA GLY A 214 -5.02 9.87 -13.35
C GLY A 214 -3.79 9.38 -14.12
N GLU A 215 -2.67 9.21 -13.39
CA GLU A 215 -1.41 8.67 -13.88
C GLU A 215 -0.87 7.72 -12.83
N THR A 216 -0.12 6.72 -13.25
CA THR A 216 0.64 5.84 -12.34
C THR A 216 2.12 6.10 -12.53
N ALA A 217 2.90 5.81 -11.50
CA ALA A 217 4.35 5.89 -11.52
C ALA A 217 4.99 4.49 -11.51
N THR A 218 6.30 4.46 -11.56
CA THR A 218 7.15 3.29 -11.35
C THR A 218 8.17 3.59 -10.26
N LEU A 219 8.90 2.61 -9.79
CA LEU A 219 9.99 2.84 -8.85
C LEU A 219 11.01 3.86 -9.39
N PHE A 220 11.23 3.88 -10.71
CA PHE A 220 12.19 4.77 -11.36
C PHE A 220 11.83 6.26 -11.20
N ASP A 221 10.54 6.59 -11.16
CA ASP A 221 10.08 7.96 -10.94
C ASP A 221 10.40 8.46 -9.50
N PHE A 222 10.61 7.55 -8.58
CA PHE A 222 10.98 7.87 -7.19
C PHE A 222 12.49 8.04 -7.01
N ILE A 223 13.31 7.26 -7.71
CA ILE A 223 14.78 7.33 -7.58
C ILE A 223 15.41 8.40 -8.47
N GLY A 224 14.72 8.89 -9.52
CA GLY A 224 15.22 9.95 -10.40
C GLY A 224 16.55 9.58 -11.09
N ASP A 225 17.54 10.46 -11.01
CA ASP A 225 18.87 10.29 -11.63
C ASP A 225 19.81 9.33 -10.88
N GLY A 226 19.26 8.43 -10.07
CA GLY A 226 20.01 7.42 -9.34
C GLY A 226 20.72 6.42 -10.26
N LEU A 227 21.84 5.87 -9.79
CA LEU A 227 22.54 4.80 -10.49
C LEU A 227 21.77 3.49 -10.34
N ILE A 228 21.58 2.77 -11.46
CA ILE A 228 20.91 1.48 -11.51
C ILE A 228 21.94 0.40 -11.85
N PHE A 229 21.98 -0.63 -11.00
CA PHE A 229 22.80 -1.81 -11.22
C PHE A 229 21.90 -2.98 -11.53
N LEU A 230 22.05 -3.55 -12.72
CA LEU A 230 21.29 -4.71 -13.17
C LEU A 230 22.13 -5.97 -13.03
N GLU A 231 21.57 -7.02 -12.50
CA GLU A 231 22.18 -8.35 -12.48
C GLU A 231 22.00 -9.03 -13.85
N HIS A 232 22.81 -10.03 -14.15
CA HIS A 232 22.92 -10.63 -15.47
C HIS A 232 21.64 -11.34 -15.98
N LEU A 233 20.73 -11.75 -15.10
CA LEU A 233 19.46 -12.41 -15.47
C LEU A 233 18.23 -11.48 -15.47
N VAL A 234 18.42 -10.17 -15.35
CA VAL A 234 17.31 -9.22 -15.22
C VAL A 234 16.42 -9.20 -16.46
N ASP A 235 16.99 -9.23 -17.66
CA ASP A 235 16.22 -9.19 -18.91
C ASP A 235 15.37 -10.46 -19.09
N GLU A 236 15.92 -11.63 -18.76
CA GLU A 236 15.19 -12.90 -18.79
C GLU A 236 14.04 -12.89 -17.79
N ALA A 237 14.31 -12.48 -16.56
CA ALA A 237 13.29 -12.38 -15.51
C ALA A 237 12.18 -11.34 -15.85
N ALA A 238 12.53 -10.24 -16.53
CA ALA A 238 11.55 -9.26 -17.01
C ALA A 238 10.64 -9.85 -18.09
N ASN A 239 11.23 -10.58 -19.05
CA ASN A 239 10.49 -11.26 -20.11
C ASN A 239 9.54 -12.33 -19.54
N ASP A 240 10.04 -13.17 -18.62
CA ASP A 240 9.24 -14.20 -17.94
C ASP A 240 8.07 -13.57 -17.16
N ARG A 241 8.33 -12.46 -16.47
CA ARG A 241 7.27 -11.74 -15.74
C ARG A 241 6.23 -11.17 -16.69
N SER A 242 6.65 -10.58 -17.81
CA SER A 242 5.74 -10.01 -18.81
C SER A 242 4.89 -11.10 -19.47
N ALA A 243 5.48 -12.25 -19.79
CA ALA A 243 4.75 -13.41 -20.30
C ALA A 243 3.72 -13.91 -19.28
N ALA A 244 4.11 -14.07 -18.02
CA ALA A 244 3.19 -14.50 -16.95
C ALA A 244 2.00 -13.52 -16.77
N ILE A 245 2.24 -12.21 -16.86
CA ILE A 245 1.16 -11.21 -16.79
C ILE A 245 0.20 -11.38 -17.95
N SER A 246 0.70 -11.57 -19.18
CA SER A 246 -0.13 -11.76 -20.38
C SER A 246 -0.94 -13.06 -20.31
N ASP A 247 -0.35 -14.15 -19.85
CA ASP A 247 -1.00 -15.45 -19.71
C ASP A 247 -2.13 -15.40 -18.66
N HIS A 248 -1.87 -14.79 -17.51
CA HIS A 248 -2.89 -14.60 -16.47
C HIS A 248 -4.03 -13.68 -16.93
N TYR A 249 -3.70 -12.63 -17.69
CA TYR A 249 -4.73 -11.76 -18.29
C TYR A 249 -5.61 -12.54 -19.27
N ALA A 250 -5.01 -13.29 -20.20
CA ALA A 250 -5.74 -14.09 -21.18
C ALA A 250 -6.67 -15.12 -20.50
N ALA A 251 -6.15 -15.85 -19.52
CA ALA A 251 -6.94 -16.82 -18.76
C ALA A 251 -8.16 -16.18 -18.07
N ARG A 252 -8.03 -14.97 -17.51
CA ARG A 252 -9.14 -14.24 -16.89
C ARG A 252 -10.12 -13.68 -17.93
N ALA A 253 -9.65 -13.21 -19.07
CA ALA A 253 -10.50 -12.72 -20.16
C ALA A 253 -11.34 -13.85 -20.77
N ASP A 254 -10.77 -15.05 -20.91
CA ASP A 254 -11.45 -16.24 -21.41
C ASP A 254 -12.53 -16.73 -20.45
N ASP A 255 -12.28 -16.72 -19.13
CA ASP A 255 -13.27 -17.05 -18.10
C ASP A 255 -14.54 -16.17 -18.20
N LEU A 256 -14.41 -14.91 -18.64
CA LEU A 256 -15.54 -13.99 -18.82
C LEU A 256 -16.33 -14.27 -20.11
N SER A 257 -15.67 -14.80 -21.13
CA SER A 257 -16.30 -15.13 -22.44
C SER A 257 -16.99 -16.49 -22.46
N ALA A 258 -16.68 -17.38 -21.50
CA ALA A 258 -17.25 -18.70 -21.40
C ALA A 258 -18.77 -18.64 -21.11
N PRO A 259 -19.61 -19.42 -21.82
CA PRO A 259 -21.05 -19.47 -21.57
C PRO A 259 -21.31 -19.98 -20.15
N ARG A 260 -21.98 -19.17 -19.32
CA ARG A 260 -22.32 -19.52 -17.94
C ARG A 260 -23.18 -20.77 -17.92
N SER A 261 -22.68 -21.85 -17.36
CA SER A 261 -23.47 -23.06 -17.10
C SER A 261 -24.59 -22.71 -16.12
N ARG A 262 -25.84 -23.00 -16.50
CA ARG A 262 -27.06 -22.75 -15.70
C ARG A 262 -27.12 -23.52 -14.37
N ASN A 263 -26.16 -24.38 -14.07
CA ASN A 263 -26.16 -25.28 -12.92
C ASN A 263 -25.11 -24.97 -11.83
N SER A 264 -24.36 -23.86 -11.91
CA SER A 264 -23.50 -23.48 -10.81
C SER A 264 -24.25 -22.51 -9.88
N GLU A 265 -24.78 -23.04 -8.78
CA GLU A 265 -25.42 -22.26 -7.70
C GLU A 265 -24.49 -21.30 -6.95
N VAL A 266 -23.24 -21.24 -7.35
CA VAL A 266 -22.25 -20.24 -6.88
C VAL A 266 -21.71 -19.53 -8.10
N SER A 267 -22.41 -18.49 -8.55
CA SER A 267 -21.84 -17.56 -9.51
C SER A 267 -20.67 -16.84 -8.83
N ALA A 268 -19.44 -17.26 -9.13
CA ALA A 268 -18.28 -16.49 -8.78
C ALA A 268 -18.46 -15.06 -9.35
N PRO A 269 -18.28 -14.01 -8.54
CA PRO A 269 -18.45 -12.64 -9.00
C PRO A 269 -17.55 -12.39 -10.23
N SER A 270 -18.09 -11.71 -11.23
CA SER A 270 -17.39 -11.44 -12.48
C SER A 270 -16.20 -10.53 -12.22
N TYR A 271 -15.01 -11.10 -12.20
CA TYR A 271 -13.76 -10.34 -12.15
C TYR A 271 -13.41 -9.86 -13.58
N ARG A 272 -13.27 -8.56 -13.77
CA ARG A 272 -12.95 -7.94 -15.06
C ARG A 272 -11.54 -7.37 -15.04
N PRO A 273 -10.55 -8.07 -15.64
CA PRO A 273 -9.17 -7.60 -15.62
C PRO A 273 -9.01 -6.37 -16.51
N LEU A 274 -8.20 -5.38 -16.07
CA LEU A 274 -7.68 -4.34 -16.96
C LEU A 274 -6.62 -4.94 -17.88
N ALA A 275 -6.55 -4.46 -19.13
CA ALA A 275 -5.45 -4.81 -20.01
C ALA A 275 -4.11 -4.40 -19.40
N PRO A 276 -3.04 -5.18 -19.59
CA PRO A 276 -1.70 -4.94 -19.04
C PRO A 276 -1.03 -3.68 -19.60
#